data_1753582b13a19c4cf05d531c3814a794
#
_entry.id   1753582b13a19c4cf05d531c3814a794
#
_cell.length_a   1.000
_cell.length_b   1.000
_cell.length_c   1.000
_cell.angle_alpha   90.00
_cell.angle_beta   90.00
_cell.angle_gamma   90.00
#
_symmetry.space_group_name_H-M   'P 1'
#
loop_
_entity.id
_entity.type
_entity.pdbx_description
1 polymer ?
#
loop_
_entity_poly.entity_id
_entity_poly.type
_entity_poly.pdbx_seq_one_letter_code
_entity_poly.pdbx_strand_id
1 'polypeptide(L)'
;MQWEVVIGLEIHTQLATQSKIFSGSATTFGSEPNTQASLVDLGMPGVLPVLNQEAVRMAVMFGLAIDAEIGQHNVFARKNYFYPDLPKGYQISQME
;
A
#
# COMPACT_ATOMS: atom_id res chain seq x y z
N MET A 1 24.74 8.28 31.74
CA MET A 1 23.59 7.94 30.85
C MET A 1 23.34 9.13 29.94
N GLN A 2 23.32 8.89 28.64
CA GLN A 2 22.96 9.89 27.63
C GLN A 2 21.62 9.55 27.02
N TRP A 3 20.80 10.58 26.78
CA TRP A 3 19.50 10.43 26.15
C TRP A 3 19.56 11.00 24.74
N GLU A 4 19.02 10.25 23.79
CA GLU A 4 18.86 10.67 22.40
C GLU A 4 17.39 10.82 22.10
N VAL A 5 16.99 11.95 21.53
CA VAL A 5 15.61 12.17 21.08
C VAL A 5 15.48 11.66 19.65
N VAL A 6 14.55 10.73 19.44
CA VAL A 6 14.23 10.19 18.11
C VAL A 6 12.77 10.48 17.83
N ILE A 7 12.51 11.16 16.72
CA ILE A 7 11.16 11.53 16.29
C ILE A 7 10.90 10.91 14.93
N GLY A 8 9.84 10.12 14.83
CA GLY A 8 9.36 9.57 13.58
C GLY A 8 8.06 10.23 13.17
N LEU A 9 7.85 10.42 11.87
CA LEU A 9 6.60 10.88 11.30
C LEU A 9 6.05 9.79 10.40
N GLU A 10 4.75 9.55 10.52
CA GLU A 10 4.04 8.62 9.66
C GLU A 10 2.88 9.37 9.00
N ILE A 11 2.85 9.33 7.67
CA ILE A 11 1.86 10.06 6.88
C ILE A 11 1.12 9.08 5.99
N HIS A 12 -0.20 9.10 6.06
CA HIS A 12 -1.07 8.26 5.24
C HIS A 12 -1.74 9.12 4.18
N THR A 13 -1.67 8.67 2.93
CA THR A 13 -2.26 9.36 1.78
C THR A 13 -3.06 8.38 0.94
N GLN A 14 -4.26 8.77 0.58
CA GLN A 14 -5.07 8.01 -0.40
C GLN A 14 -4.87 8.63 -1.77
N LEU A 15 -4.32 7.85 -2.70
CA LEU A 15 -4.07 8.32 -4.06
C LEU A 15 -5.37 8.33 -4.87
N ALA A 16 -5.45 9.27 -5.82
CA ALA A 16 -6.61 9.44 -6.69
C ALA A 16 -6.58 8.46 -7.88
N THR A 17 -6.40 7.17 -7.60
CA THR A 17 -6.44 6.12 -8.60
C THR A 17 -7.86 5.54 -8.70
N GLN A 18 -8.17 4.90 -9.83
CA GLN A 18 -9.48 4.24 -10.04
C GLN A 18 -9.55 2.86 -9.40
N SER A 19 -8.40 2.24 -9.17
CA SER A 19 -8.30 0.95 -8.48
C SER A 19 -7.25 1.01 -7.38
N LYS A 20 -7.26 0.03 -6.49
CA LYS A 20 -6.33 -0.08 -5.37
C LYS A 20 -4.91 -0.35 -5.86
N ILE A 21 -3.91 -0.12 -4.99
CA ILE A 21 -2.49 -0.27 -5.35
C ILE A 21 -2.12 -1.71 -5.74
N PHE A 22 -2.68 -2.71 -5.07
CA PHE A 22 -2.37 -4.13 -5.31
C PHE A 22 -3.59 -4.96 -5.71
N SER A 23 -4.70 -4.34 -6.05
CA SER A 23 -5.94 -5.01 -6.38
C SER A 23 -6.67 -4.25 -7.49
N GLY A 24 -7.33 -4.98 -8.37
CA GLY A 24 -8.17 -4.39 -9.43
C GLY A 24 -9.49 -3.80 -8.92
N SER A 25 -9.79 -3.93 -7.63
CA SER A 25 -11.02 -3.39 -7.07
C SER A 25 -11.05 -1.87 -7.08
N ALA A 26 -12.24 -1.31 -7.25
CA ALA A 26 -12.44 0.13 -7.34
C ALA A 26 -12.18 0.84 -6.00
N THR A 27 -11.86 2.13 -6.09
CA THR A 27 -11.62 3.00 -4.94
C THR A 27 -12.67 4.08 -4.77
N THR A 28 -13.83 3.92 -5.40
CA THR A 28 -14.92 4.90 -5.37
C THR A 28 -15.37 5.17 -3.94
N PHE A 29 -15.42 6.44 -3.57
CA PHE A 29 -15.85 6.85 -2.23
C PHE A 29 -17.36 6.66 -2.06
N GLY A 30 -17.77 6.19 -0.88
CA GLY A 30 -19.19 6.08 -0.53
C GLY A 30 -19.90 4.85 -1.11
N SER A 31 -19.16 3.87 -1.64
CA SER A 31 -19.74 2.60 -2.08
C SER A 31 -20.30 1.80 -0.90
N GLU A 32 -21.22 0.87 -1.21
CA GLU A 32 -21.77 -0.02 -0.19
C GLU A 32 -20.66 -0.85 0.47
N PRO A 33 -20.82 -1.19 1.76
CA PRO A 33 -19.82 -2.01 2.47
C PRO A 33 -19.54 -3.32 1.74
N ASN A 34 -18.25 -3.70 1.70
CA ASN A 34 -17.75 -4.97 1.16
C ASN A 34 -17.99 -5.19 -0.35
N THR A 35 -18.30 -4.14 -1.11
CA THR A 35 -18.52 -4.25 -2.57
C THR A 35 -17.26 -4.02 -3.38
N GLN A 36 -16.26 -3.34 -2.84
CA GLN A 36 -14.98 -3.05 -3.51
C GLN A 36 -13.89 -4.01 -3.03
N ALA A 37 -14.08 -5.30 -3.32
CA ALA A 37 -13.15 -6.34 -2.91
C ALA A 37 -12.97 -7.38 -4.01
N SER A 38 -11.72 -7.84 -4.18
CA SER A 38 -11.36 -8.95 -5.07
C SER A 38 -10.83 -10.11 -4.23
N LEU A 39 -10.43 -11.20 -4.89
CA LEU A 39 -9.84 -12.34 -4.20
C LEU A 39 -8.54 -11.96 -3.45
N VAL A 40 -7.77 -11.01 -3.99
CA VAL A 40 -6.56 -10.49 -3.34
C VAL A 40 -6.92 -9.79 -2.02
N ASP A 41 -7.96 -8.94 -2.03
CA ASP A 41 -8.42 -8.24 -0.83
C ASP A 41 -8.94 -9.19 0.24
N LEU A 42 -9.51 -10.31 -0.18
CA LEU A 42 -10.01 -11.34 0.73
C LEU A 42 -8.93 -12.28 1.25
N GLY A 43 -7.72 -12.21 0.68
CA GLY A 43 -6.61 -13.06 1.10
C GLY A 43 -6.79 -14.52 0.77
N MET A 44 -7.47 -14.84 -0.33
CA MET A 44 -7.72 -16.22 -0.74
C MET A 44 -6.41 -16.94 -1.08
N PRO A 45 -6.32 -18.27 -0.83
CA PRO A 45 -5.11 -19.03 -1.13
C PRO A 45 -4.72 -18.95 -2.61
N GLY A 46 -3.41 -18.79 -2.88
CA GLY A 46 -2.86 -18.78 -4.22
C GLY A 46 -3.00 -17.48 -4.98
N VAL A 47 -3.64 -16.46 -4.41
CA VAL A 47 -3.77 -15.16 -5.07
C VAL A 47 -2.48 -14.35 -4.94
N LEU A 48 -2.14 -13.61 -6.00
CA LEU A 48 -0.99 -12.71 -6.04
C LEU A 48 -1.46 -11.30 -6.39
N PRO A 49 -0.98 -10.28 -5.67
CA PRO A 49 -1.30 -8.90 -6.01
C PRO A 49 -0.61 -8.46 -7.30
N VAL A 50 -1.24 -7.54 -8.01
CA VAL A 50 -0.65 -6.88 -9.17
C VAL A 50 -0.55 -5.39 -8.87
N LEU A 51 0.66 -4.83 -9.06
CA LEU A 51 0.93 -3.43 -8.76
C LEU A 51 0.21 -2.50 -9.75
N ASN A 52 -0.51 -1.52 -9.22
CA ASN A 52 -1.15 -0.48 -10.02
C ASN A 52 -0.10 0.52 -10.51
N GLN A 53 0.12 0.56 -11.83
CA GLN A 53 1.11 1.45 -12.44
C GLN A 53 0.82 2.94 -12.18
N GLU A 54 -0.44 3.34 -12.14
CA GLU A 54 -0.81 4.74 -11.86
C GLU A 54 -0.44 5.15 -10.44
N ALA A 55 -0.57 4.24 -9.47
CA ALA A 55 -0.12 4.50 -8.09
C ALA A 55 1.40 4.73 -8.04
N VAL A 56 2.17 3.92 -8.78
CA VAL A 56 3.63 4.08 -8.89
C VAL A 56 3.97 5.43 -9.53
N ARG A 57 3.29 5.80 -10.60
CA ARG A 57 3.48 7.09 -11.26
C ARG A 57 3.26 8.26 -10.30
N MET A 58 2.18 8.23 -9.54
CA MET A 58 1.88 9.27 -8.55
C MET A 58 2.93 9.32 -7.44
N ALA A 59 3.39 8.17 -6.96
CA ALA A 59 4.42 8.10 -5.93
C ALA A 59 5.75 8.67 -6.42
N VAL A 60 6.15 8.37 -7.67
CA VAL A 60 7.35 8.91 -8.28
C VAL A 60 7.25 10.42 -8.46
N MET A 61 6.10 10.92 -8.91
CA MET A 61 5.86 12.36 -9.04
C MET A 61 6.03 13.07 -7.69
N PHE A 62 5.47 12.51 -6.63
CA PHE A 62 5.65 13.05 -5.29
C PHE A 62 7.12 13.04 -4.86
N GLY A 63 7.82 11.92 -5.08
CA GLY A 63 9.24 11.81 -4.76
C GLY A 63 10.08 12.86 -5.48
N LEU A 64 9.84 13.08 -6.75
CA LEU A 64 10.54 14.11 -7.53
C LEU A 64 10.22 15.52 -7.01
N ALA A 65 8.98 15.77 -6.59
CA ALA A 65 8.56 17.07 -6.09
C ALA A 65 9.27 17.46 -4.79
N ILE A 66 9.60 16.49 -3.95
CA ILE A 66 10.33 16.72 -2.69
C ILE A 66 11.83 16.48 -2.80
N ASP A 67 12.34 16.33 -4.02
CA ASP A 67 13.76 16.10 -4.31
C ASP A 67 14.29 14.80 -3.69
N ALA A 68 13.48 13.77 -3.68
CA ALA A 68 13.87 12.46 -3.18
C ALA A 68 14.61 11.64 -4.24
N GLU A 69 15.46 10.74 -3.81
CA GLU A 69 16.09 9.75 -4.66
C GLU A 69 15.11 8.63 -4.99
N ILE A 70 14.93 8.34 -6.28
CA ILE A 70 14.01 7.30 -6.74
C ILE A 70 14.78 6.00 -6.95
N GLY A 71 14.42 4.96 -6.19
CA GLY A 71 15.01 3.64 -6.35
C GLY A 71 14.59 3.01 -7.69
N GLN A 72 15.57 2.53 -8.46
CA GLN A 72 15.31 1.90 -9.76
C GLN A 72 14.92 0.43 -9.64
N HIS A 73 15.21 -0.19 -8.52
CA HIS A 73 14.90 -1.58 -8.24
C HIS A 73 14.27 -1.69 -6.86
N ASN A 74 13.07 -2.24 -6.79
CA ASN A 74 12.32 -2.38 -5.55
C ASN A 74 11.75 -3.78 -5.42
N VAL A 75 11.76 -4.33 -4.20
CA VAL A 75 11.24 -5.66 -3.91
C VAL A 75 10.14 -5.53 -2.87
N PHE A 76 9.01 -6.18 -3.12
CA PHE A 76 7.90 -6.26 -2.18
C PHE A 76 7.90 -7.59 -1.45
N ALA A 77 7.56 -7.55 -0.18
CA ALA A 77 7.38 -8.73 0.65
C ALA A 77 5.99 -8.71 1.28
N ARG A 78 5.59 -9.85 1.80
CA ARG A 78 4.32 -10.00 2.52
C ARG A 78 4.60 -10.00 4.01
N LYS A 79 3.94 -9.09 4.72
CA LYS A 79 3.92 -9.08 6.19
C LYS A 79 2.62 -9.72 6.65
N ASN A 80 2.71 -10.76 7.44
CA ASN A 80 1.54 -11.45 7.98
C ASN A 80 1.31 -11.02 9.43
N TYR A 81 0.09 -10.56 9.72
CA TYR A 81 -0.34 -10.27 11.08
C TYR A 81 -1.87 -10.31 11.13
N PHE A 82 -2.41 -10.52 12.33
CA PHE A 82 -3.82 -10.78 12.51
C PHE A 82 -4.42 -9.75 13.47
N TYR A 83 -5.19 -8.83 12.90
CA TYR A 83 -5.92 -7.80 13.64
C TYR A 83 -7.36 -7.71 13.11
N PRO A 84 -8.32 -7.28 13.93
CA PRO A 84 -9.71 -7.14 13.48
C PRO A 84 -9.90 -6.20 12.30
N ASP A 85 -9.04 -5.20 12.15
CA ASP A 85 -9.07 -4.23 11.06
C ASP A 85 -8.39 -4.71 9.78
N LEU A 86 -7.79 -5.91 9.81
CA LEU A 86 -7.11 -6.51 8.66
C LEU A 86 -7.56 -7.95 8.43
N PRO A 87 -8.79 -8.16 7.91
CA PRO A 87 -9.36 -9.51 7.80
C PRO A 87 -8.56 -10.46 6.91
N LYS A 88 -7.84 -9.95 5.91
CA LYS A 88 -7.01 -10.79 5.03
C LYS A 88 -5.75 -11.35 5.71
N GLY A 89 -5.33 -10.78 6.86
CA GLY A 89 -4.21 -11.27 7.66
C GLY A 89 -2.82 -10.99 7.10
N TYR A 90 -2.69 -10.18 6.04
CA TYR A 90 -1.39 -9.81 5.49
C TYR A 90 -1.38 -8.40 4.93
N GLN A 91 -0.19 -7.86 4.78
CA GLN A 91 0.06 -6.57 4.12
C GLN A 91 1.27 -6.68 3.21
N ILE A 92 1.19 -6.10 2.02
CA ILE A 92 2.35 -5.98 1.13
C ILE A 92 3.21 -4.84 1.62
N SER A 93 4.51 -5.11 1.78
CA SER A 93 5.48 -4.13 2.26
C SER A 93 6.69 -4.10 1.35
N GLN A 94 7.33 -2.95 1.22
CA GLN A 94 8.57 -2.83 0.48
C GLN A 94 9.70 -3.43 1.32
N MET A 95 10.46 -4.35 0.73
CA MET A 95 11.59 -5.01 1.37
C MET A 95 12.91 -4.28 1.10
N GLU A 96 13.07 -3.72 -0.10
CA GLU A 96 14.26 -2.98 -0.52
C GLU A 96 13.90 -1.73 -1.32
#